data_06e5424f989b9df7ca551715a72bd391
#
_entry.id   06e5424f989b9df7ca551715a72bd391
#
_cell.length_a   1.000
_cell.length_b   1.000
_cell.length_c   1.000
_cell.angle_alpha   90.00
_cell.angle_beta   90.00
_cell.angle_gamma   90.00
#
_symmetry.space_group_name_H-M   'P 1'
#
loop_
_entity.id
_entity.type
_entity.pdbx_description
1 polymer ?
#
loop_
_entity_poly.entity_id
_entity_poly.type
_entity_poly.pdbx_seq_one_letter_code
_entity_poly.pdbx_strand_id
1 'polypeptide(L)'
;MLKLLENMDVIVSAVPYEFNLTLTELAIKSKTSMVDLGGHTNIVRQQLSKNQEAISAGVTIVPDCGMGPGMNITMAVLATEILDKTDEIYICDGGLP
;
A
#
# COMPACT_ATOMS: atom_id res chain seq x y z
N MET A 1 11.45 -11.02 14.21
CA MET A 1 10.45 -10.20 13.53
C MET A 1 9.02 -10.71 13.74
N LEU A 2 8.67 -11.97 13.49
CA LEU A 2 7.32 -12.51 13.73
C LEU A 2 6.77 -12.18 15.14
N LYS A 3 7.51 -12.46 16.19
CA LYS A 3 7.08 -12.17 17.59
C LYS A 3 6.81 -10.70 17.89
N LEU A 4 7.37 -9.78 17.12
CA LEU A 4 7.07 -8.35 17.23
C LEU A 4 5.72 -8.02 16.57
N LEU A 5 5.44 -8.64 15.43
CA LEU A 5 4.22 -8.42 14.68
C LEU A 5 2.98 -9.00 15.38
N GLU A 6 3.12 -10.14 16.07
CA GLU A 6 2.03 -10.82 16.80
C GLU A 6 1.34 -9.95 17.86
N ASN A 7 1.97 -8.84 18.27
CA ASN A 7 1.41 -7.89 19.25
C ASN A 7 0.95 -6.58 18.61
N MET A 8 0.89 -6.51 17.28
CA MET A 8 0.49 -5.31 16.55
C MET A 8 -0.80 -5.56 15.77
N ASP A 9 -1.71 -4.62 15.81
CA ASP A 9 -2.93 -4.66 15.00
C ASP A 9 -2.63 -4.32 13.54
N VAL A 10 -1.72 -3.37 13.32
CA VAL A 10 -1.33 -2.88 12.00
C VAL A 10 0.12 -2.43 11.98
N ILE A 11 0.76 -2.60 10.84
CA ILE A 11 2.09 -2.05 10.54
C ILE A 11 2.07 -1.15 9.31
N VAL A 12 2.92 -0.13 9.34
CA VAL A 12 3.22 0.72 8.18
C VAL A 12 4.63 0.39 7.71
N SER A 13 4.75 -0.12 6.49
CA SER A 13 6.05 -0.41 5.88
C SER A 13 6.56 0.80 5.10
N ALA A 14 7.61 1.43 5.60
CA ALA A 14 8.32 2.53 4.94
C ALA A 14 9.78 2.13 4.62
N VAL A 15 10.00 0.87 4.29
CA VAL A 15 11.30 0.32 3.89
C VAL A 15 11.41 0.21 2.36
N PRO A 16 12.60 -0.06 1.80
CA PRO A 16 12.73 -0.31 0.37
C PRO A 16 11.75 -1.39 -0.13
N TYR A 17 11.15 -1.14 -1.28
CA TYR A 17 10.02 -1.93 -1.83
C TYR A 17 10.33 -3.43 -1.99
N GLU A 18 11.61 -3.81 -2.12
CA GLU A 18 12.04 -5.22 -2.25
C GLU A 18 11.62 -6.07 -1.04
N PHE A 19 11.44 -5.46 0.11
CA PHE A 19 11.01 -6.15 1.34
C PHE A 19 9.50 -6.28 1.48
N ASN A 20 8.70 -5.54 0.71
CA ASN A 20 7.25 -5.45 0.92
C ASN A 20 6.55 -6.80 0.74
N LEU A 21 6.93 -7.63 -0.23
CA LEU A 21 6.34 -8.96 -0.39
C LEU A 21 6.61 -9.85 0.82
N THR A 22 7.85 -9.89 1.29
CA THR A 22 8.24 -10.66 2.49
C THR A 22 7.49 -10.16 3.73
N LEU A 23 7.36 -8.85 3.88
CA LEU A 23 6.62 -8.24 4.99
C LEU A 23 5.12 -8.57 4.91
N THR A 24 4.54 -8.57 3.71
CA THR A 24 3.16 -9.00 3.50
C THR A 24 2.93 -10.43 3.96
N GLU A 25 3.81 -11.36 3.58
CA GLU A 25 3.72 -12.76 4.01
C GLU A 25 3.87 -12.92 5.54
N LEU A 26 4.77 -12.14 6.16
CA LEU A 26 4.94 -12.11 7.60
C LEU A 26 3.72 -11.49 8.31
N ALA A 27 3.16 -10.43 7.78
CA ALA A 27 1.96 -9.76 8.30
C ALA A 27 0.75 -10.71 8.29
N ILE A 28 0.51 -11.38 7.17
CA ILE A 28 -0.54 -12.41 7.05
C ILE A 28 -0.33 -13.53 8.07
N LYS A 29 0.91 -14.03 8.19
CA LYS A 29 1.25 -15.12 9.11
C LYS A 29 1.11 -14.74 10.59
N SER A 30 1.38 -13.50 10.95
CA SER A 30 1.23 -12.96 12.31
C SER A 30 -0.18 -12.43 12.60
N LYS A 31 -1.09 -12.49 11.62
CA LYS A 31 -2.44 -11.92 11.68
C LYS A 31 -2.44 -10.42 11.97
N THR A 32 -1.50 -9.69 11.38
CA THR A 32 -1.33 -8.25 11.49
C THR A 32 -1.70 -7.59 10.16
N SER A 33 -2.49 -6.55 10.17
CA SER A 33 -2.76 -5.77 8.95
C SER A 33 -1.54 -4.95 8.53
N MET A 34 -1.44 -4.60 7.24
CA MET A 34 -0.29 -3.87 6.73
C MET A 34 -0.69 -2.85 5.67
N VAL A 35 -0.03 -1.69 5.71
CA VAL A 35 0.04 -0.75 4.59
C VAL A 35 1.49 -0.51 4.23
N ASP A 36 1.78 -0.23 2.96
CA ASP A 36 3.13 0.13 2.52
C ASP A 36 3.12 1.31 1.54
N LEU A 37 4.29 1.89 1.33
CA LEU A 37 4.45 3.06 0.46
C LEU A 37 4.65 2.69 -1.02
N GLY A 38 4.64 1.41 -1.35
CA GLY A 38 4.78 0.92 -2.72
C GLY A 38 6.18 1.09 -3.29
N GLY A 39 6.23 1.36 -4.59
CA GLY A 39 7.47 1.66 -5.31
C GLY A 39 7.77 0.72 -6.49
N HIS A 40 7.08 -0.41 -6.63
CA HIS A 40 7.34 -1.35 -7.74
C HIS A 40 6.11 -2.20 -8.08
N THR A 41 5.53 -1.94 -9.26
CA THR A 41 4.27 -2.56 -9.72
C THR A 41 4.24 -4.09 -9.67
N ASN A 42 5.35 -4.76 -10.03
CA ASN A 42 5.37 -6.23 -10.01
C ASN A 42 5.32 -6.80 -8.59
N ILE A 43 5.90 -6.11 -7.62
CA ILE A 43 5.82 -6.51 -6.20
C ILE A 43 4.40 -6.31 -5.70
N VAL A 44 3.78 -5.19 -6.01
CA VAL A 44 2.37 -4.91 -5.66
C VAL A 44 1.44 -6.00 -6.22
N ARG A 45 1.63 -6.41 -7.48
CA ARG A 45 0.86 -7.52 -8.06
C ARG A 45 1.05 -8.84 -7.30
N GLN A 46 2.26 -9.12 -6.83
CA GLN A 46 2.54 -10.30 -6.01
C GLN A 46 1.88 -10.18 -4.62
N GLN A 47 1.90 -9.01 -4.01
CA GLN A 47 1.16 -8.76 -2.76
C GLN A 47 -0.34 -8.98 -2.96
N LEU A 48 -0.93 -8.42 -4.03
CA LEU A 48 -2.35 -8.59 -4.36
C LEU A 48 -2.71 -10.06 -4.63
N SER A 49 -1.80 -10.88 -5.16
CA SER A 49 -2.02 -12.31 -5.34
C SER A 49 -2.21 -13.08 -4.02
N LYS A 50 -1.77 -12.50 -2.89
CA LYS A 50 -1.96 -13.05 -1.54
C LYS A 50 -3.34 -12.74 -0.93
N ASN A 51 -4.25 -12.14 -1.68
CA ASN A 51 -5.55 -11.71 -1.17
C ASN A 51 -6.33 -12.83 -0.45
N GLN A 52 -6.34 -14.05 -1.00
CA GLN A 52 -7.07 -15.17 -0.40
C GLN A 52 -6.44 -15.60 0.94
N GLU A 53 -5.12 -15.54 1.04
CA GLU A 53 -4.39 -15.83 2.28
C GLU A 53 -4.70 -14.75 3.35
N ALA A 54 -4.73 -13.47 2.95
CA ALA A 54 -5.09 -12.35 3.84
C ALA A 54 -6.53 -12.47 4.36
N ILE A 55 -7.49 -12.79 3.48
CA ILE A 55 -8.89 -13.03 3.88
C ILE A 55 -8.97 -14.17 4.90
N SER A 56 -8.29 -15.29 4.65
CA SER A 56 -8.29 -16.44 5.55
C SER A 56 -7.65 -16.13 6.91
N ALA A 57 -6.69 -15.23 6.95
CA ALA A 57 -6.05 -14.76 8.18
C ALA A 57 -6.85 -13.66 8.91
N GLY A 58 -7.85 -13.07 8.26
CA GLY A 58 -8.66 -11.98 8.80
C GLY A 58 -7.91 -10.63 8.86
N VAL A 59 -6.98 -10.39 7.94
CA VAL A 59 -6.16 -9.17 7.88
C VAL A 59 -6.38 -8.40 6.58
N THR A 60 -6.08 -7.10 6.63
CA THR A 60 -6.13 -6.20 5.48
C THR A 60 -4.72 -5.80 5.07
N ILE A 61 -4.39 -5.98 3.79
CA ILE A 61 -3.13 -5.55 3.20
C ILE A 61 -3.43 -4.49 2.14
N VAL A 62 -2.87 -3.30 2.30
CA VAL A 62 -3.07 -2.18 1.35
C VAL A 62 -1.70 -1.71 0.84
N PRO A 63 -1.25 -2.19 -0.31
CA PRO A 63 -0.01 -1.73 -0.93
C PRO A 63 -0.18 -0.38 -1.62
N ASP A 64 0.94 0.24 -2.00
CA ASP A 64 0.99 1.47 -2.82
C ASP A 64 0.31 2.71 -2.18
N CYS A 65 0.39 2.86 -0.86
CA CYS A 65 -0.11 4.04 -0.14
C CYS A 65 0.98 5.11 0.05
N GLY A 66 1.86 5.27 -0.92
CA GLY A 66 2.95 6.25 -0.88
C GLY A 66 2.57 7.63 -1.40
N MET A 67 3.53 8.30 -2.03
CA MET A 67 3.32 9.62 -2.65
C MET A 67 2.67 9.47 -4.03
N GLY A 68 3.20 8.61 -4.86
CA GLY A 68 2.70 8.31 -6.20
C GLY A 68 3.02 6.86 -6.62
N PRO A 69 2.04 5.95 -6.54
CA PRO A 69 0.62 6.12 -6.17
C PRO A 69 0.38 6.27 -4.66
N GLY A 70 -0.75 6.89 -4.34
CA GLY A 70 -1.23 7.09 -2.96
C GLY A 70 -1.72 8.52 -2.76
N MET A 71 -0.90 9.38 -2.18
CA MET A 71 -1.27 10.77 -1.83
C MET A 71 -1.71 11.60 -3.05
N ASN A 72 -0.99 11.51 -4.17
CA ASN A 72 -1.31 12.25 -5.39
C ASN A 72 -2.69 11.88 -5.96
N ILE A 73 -3.05 10.60 -5.93
CA ILE A 73 -4.38 10.13 -6.36
C ILE A 73 -5.46 10.66 -5.41
N THR A 74 -5.22 10.59 -4.10
CA THR A 74 -6.17 11.11 -3.10
C THR A 74 -6.38 12.61 -3.27
N MET A 75 -5.32 13.37 -3.52
CA MET A 75 -5.41 14.82 -3.80
C MET A 75 -6.16 15.10 -5.10
N ALA A 76 -5.94 14.30 -6.15
CA ALA A 76 -6.66 14.44 -7.41
C ALA A 76 -8.17 14.19 -7.22
N VAL A 77 -8.56 13.14 -6.51
CA VAL A 77 -9.96 12.85 -6.18
C VAL A 77 -10.57 14.00 -5.40
N LEU A 78 -9.92 14.49 -4.34
CA LEU A 78 -10.39 15.64 -3.57
C LEU A 78 -10.57 16.88 -4.45
N ALA A 79 -9.63 17.15 -5.36
CA ALA A 79 -9.75 18.28 -6.29
C ALA A 79 -10.97 18.15 -7.21
N THR A 80 -11.31 16.96 -7.68
CA THR A 80 -12.51 16.74 -8.51
C THR A 80 -13.81 16.93 -7.73
N GLU A 81 -13.81 16.63 -6.42
CA GLU A 81 -15.00 16.79 -5.56
C GLU A 81 -15.35 18.26 -5.27
N ILE A 82 -14.37 19.18 -5.35
CA ILE A 82 -14.57 20.62 -5.10
C ILE A 82 -14.79 21.44 -6.39
N LEU A 83 -14.71 20.79 -7.55
CA LEU A 83 -14.94 21.42 -8.85
C LEU A 83 -16.31 21.02 -9.40
N ASP A 84 -17.01 21.96 -10.06
CA ASP A 84 -18.32 21.68 -10.68
C ASP A 84 -18.21 20.67 -11.82
N LYS A 85 -17.09 20.67 -12.54
CA LYS A 85 -16.80 19.77 -13.66
C LYS A 85 -15.29 19.57 -13.83
N THR A 86 -14.89 18.34 -14.08
CA THR A 86 -13.52 18.01 -14.39
C THR A 86 -13.46 17.25 -15.72
N ASP A 87 -12.78 17.81 -16.71
CA ASP A 87 -12.62 17.19 -18.02
C ASP A 87 -11.31 16.42 -18.12
N GLU A 88 -10.25 16.89 -17.44
CA GLU A 88 -8.92 16.27 -17.47
C GLU A 88 -8.22 16.40 -16.13
N ILE A 89 -7.37 15.42 -15.79
CA ILE A 89 -6.54 15.41 -14.58
C ILE A 89 -5.09 15.15 -14.99
N TYR A 90 -4.20 16.05 -14.62
CA TYR A 90 -2.76 15.89 -14.79
C TYR A 90 -2.10 15.75 -13.43
N ILE A 91 -1.39 14.64 -13.23
CA ILE A 91 -0.64 14.37 -12.01
C ILE A 91 0.85 14.37 -12.38
N CYS A 92 1.62 15.22 -11.71
CA CYS A 92 3.07 15.31 -11.91
C CYS A 92 3.79 15.04 -10.60
N ASP A 93 4.65 14.02 -10.59
CA ASP A 93 5.52 13.71 -9.48
C ASP A 93 6.96 14.09 -9.84
N GLY A 94 7.65 14.74 -8.90
CA GLY A 94 9.08 14.99 -9.01
C GLY A 94 9.87 13.88 -8.30
N GLY A 95 10.84 13.29 -8.98
CA GLY A 95 11.78 12.32 -8.41
C GLY A 95 13.20 12.73 -8.75
N LEU A 96 14.12 12.55 -7.80
CA LEU A 96 15.55 12.61 -8.07
C LEU A 96 16.03 11.22 -8.47
N PRO A 97 16.87 11.11 -9.53
CA PRO A 97 17.45 9.84 -9.96
C PRO A 97 18.44 9.26 -8.94
#